data_68cdd907574bd32bebd71739bf7d9a8f
#
_entry.id   68cdd907574bd32bebd71739bf7d9a8f
#
_cell.length_a   1.000
_cell.length_b   1.000
_cell.length_c   1.000
_cell.angle_alpha   90.00
_cell.angle_beta   90.00
_cell.angle_gamma   90.00
#
_symmetry.space_group_name_H-M   'P 1'
#
loop_
_entity.id
_entity.type
_entity.pdbx_description
1 polymer ?
#
loop_
_entity_poly.entity_id
_entity_poly.type
_entity_poly.pdbx_seq_one_letter_code
_entity_poly.pdbx_strand_id
1 'polypeptide(L)'
;MSSSTVEEVEVRGRLRKRRADAGSVRLSERDGQLLRLIGEQYAITVDQLARLIGRTPRTGRWLRDRWRRAGWVESRQLTAAGPSFLWLTRAGTRVAGSPFRTWRPNAALASHIEAVTEVRLLSEQHGLGLWVCERALAKSLCFATPVRAHLPDAVIATGDGRIAVEVELTLKSRARLEALLLELGRDYDRVWYFAVPSLVPRLRELAAALPWQNIAVHPYPPRAAALIA
;
A
#
# COMPACT_ATOMS: atom_id res chain seq x y z
N MET A 1 -10.42 84.57 -2.24
CA MET A 1 -10.58 83.64 -3.39
C MET A 1 -9.47 82.63 -3.29
N SER A 2 -9.77 81.53 -2.62
CA SER A 2 -8.75 80.43 -2.41
C SER A 2 -9.14 79.21 -3.22
N SER A 3 -8.35 78.86 -4.18
CA SER A 3 -8.50 77.64 -4.92
C SER A 3 -7.85 76.49 -4.15
N SER A 4 -8.62 75.48 -3.72
CA SER A 4 -8.13 74.23 -3.19
C SER A 4 -7.90 73.28 -4.35
N THR A 5 -6.67 72.91 -4.51
CA THR A 5 -6.24 71.82 -5.43
C THR A 5 -6.36 70.53 -4.69
N VAL A 6 -7.26 69.64 -5.13
CA VAL A 6 -7.40 68.29 -4.61
C VAL A 6 -6.37 67.41 -5.34
N GLU A 7 -5.41 66.96 -4.58
CA GLU A 7 -4.41 65.97 -5.08
C GLU A 7 -5.07 64.57 -5.11
N GLU A 8 -5.38 64.07 -6.33
CA GLU A 8 -5.79 62.69 -6.56
C GLU A 8 -4.63 61.76 -6.29
N VAL A 9 -4.65 61.08 -5.16
CA VAL A 9 -3.72 59.98 -4.87
C VAL A 9 -4.13 58.75 -5.65
N GLU A 10 -3.49 58.55 -6.78
CA GLU A 10 -3.64 57.35 -7.62
C GLU A 10 -3.01 56.12 -6.89
N VAL A 11 -3.84 55.36 -6.18
CA VAL A 11 -3.44 54.10 -5.57
C VAL A 11 -3.29 53.05 -6.68
N ARG A 12 -2.12 52.98 -7.28
CA ARG A 12 -1.75 51.90 -8.18
C ARG A 12 -1.57 50.60 -7.40
N GLY A 13 -2.63 49.82 -7.26
CA GLY A 13 -2.62 48.43 -6.81
C GLY A 13 -1.75 47.63 -7.76
N ARG A 14 -0.49 47.34 -7.37
CA ARG A 14 0.37 46.41 -8.08
C ARG A 14 -0.28 45.00 -8.04
N LEU A 15 -1.05 44.68 -9.07
CA LEU A 15 -1.46 43.31 -9.36
C LEU A 15 -0.19 42.45 -9.44
N ARG A 16 0.12 41.72 -8.36
CA ARG A 16 1.19 40.74 -8.34
C ARG A 16 0.90 39.74 -9.44
N LYS A 17 1.63 39.81 -10.54
CA LYS A 17 1.59 38.87 -11.65
C LYS A 17 1.76 37.46 -11.05
N ARG A 18 0.68 36.66 -11.03
CA ARG A 18 0.73 35.27 -10.60
C ARG A 18 1.78 34.58 -11.45
N ARG A 19 2.81 33.97 -10.82
CA ARG A 19 3.81 33.19 -11.56
C ARG A 19 3.09 32.12 -12.35
N ALA A 20 3.54 31.80 -13.56
CA ALA A 20 2.92 30.80 -14.45
C ALA A 20 2.85 29.39 -13.80
N ASP A 21 3.69 29.13 -12.80
CA ASP A 21 3.73 27.91 -11.99
C ASP A 21 2.91 27.99 -10.70
N ALA A 22 2.25 29.12 -10.42
CA ALA A 22 1.43 29.32 -9.24
C ALA A 22 0.20 28.41 -9.29
N GLY A 23 0.31 27.22 -8.66
CA GLY A 23 -0.73 26.19 -8.63
C GLY A 23 -0.31 24.85 -9.20
N SER A 24 0.85 24.75 -9.88
CA SER A 24 1.42 23.47 -10.27
C SER A 24 1.97 22.74 -9.02
N VAL A 25 1.57 21.48 -8.85
CA VAL A 25 2.09 20.64 -7.77
C VAL A 25 3.47 20.13 -8.19
N ARG A 26 4.53 20.58 -7.50
CA ARG A 26 5.88 20.03 -7.72
C ARG A 26 5.96 18.65 -7.10
N LEU A 27 6.45 17.70 -7.87
CA LEU A 27 6.80 16.36 -7.39
C LEU A 27 8.07 16.45 -6.55
N SER A 28 8.03 16.02 -5.30
CA SER A 28 9.23 15.79 -4.49
C SER A 28 9.68 14.34 -4.62
N GLU A 29 10.93 14.05 -4.27
CA GLU A 29 11.42 12.67 -4.23
C GLU A 29 10.57 11.79 -3.29
N ARG A 30 10.20 12.32 -2.14
CA ARG A 30 9.29 11.66 -1.19
C ARG A 30 7.93 11.36 -1.81
N ASP A 31 7.34 12.29 -2.58
CA ASP A 31 6.10 12.02 -3.30
C ASP A 31 6.28 10.83 -4.25
N GLY A 32 7.40 10.80 -4.99
CA GLY A 32 7.72 9.72 -5.92
C GLY A 32 7.82 8.35 -5.22
N GLN A 33 8.48 8.29 -4.07
CA GLN A 33 8.60 7.07 -3.26
C GLN A 33 7.24 6.58 -2.75
N LEU A 34 6.42 7.47 -2.19
CA LEU A 34 5.08 7.15 -1.69
C LEU A 34 4.13 6.73 -2.82
N LEU A 35 4.17 7.41 -3.96
CA LEU A 35 3.37 7.03 -5.12
C LEU A 35 3.79 5.66 -5.68
N ARG A 36 5.09 5.32 -5.69
CA ARG A 36 5.55 3.96 -6.05
C ARG A 36 4.97 2.91 -5.12
N LEU A 37 5.05 3.12 -3.80
CA LEU A 37 4.47 2.22 -2.81
C LEU A 37 2.96 2.01 -3.04
N ILE A 38 2.21 3.09 -3.31
CA ILE A 38 0.79 2.98 -3.67
C ILE A 38 0.59 2.11 -4.91
N GLY A 39 1.44 2.29 -5.92
CA GLY A 39 1.41 1.48 -7.15
C GLY A 39 1.70 0.00 -6.88
N GLU A 40 2.59 -0.32 -5.97
CA GLU A 40 2.93 -1.68 -5.55
C GLU A 40 1.79 -2.37 -4.80
N GLN A 41 1.09 -1.63 -3.92
CA GLN A 41 0.00 -2.14 -3.08
C GLN A 41 -1.39 -2.05 -3.72
N TYR A 42 -1.49 -1.72 -5.02
CA TYR A 42 -2.75 -1.41 -5.71
C TYR A 42 -3.39 -0.11 -5.22
N ALA A 43 -3.63 0.00 -3.92
CA ALA A 43 -4.17 1.15 -3.21
C ALA A 43 -3.73 1.12 -1.76
N ILE A 44 -3.83 2.25 -1.06
CA ILE A 44 -3.67 2.33 0.39
C ILE A 44 -4.80 3.19 0.99
N THR A 45 -5.05 3.08 2.28
CA THR A 45 -5.98 3.98 2.96
C THR A 45 -5.32 5.33 3.28
N VAL A 46 -6.13 6.36 3.48
CA VAL A 46 -5.62 7.69 3.88
C VAL A 46 -4.93 7.62 5.25
N ASP A 47 -5.39 6.74 6.15
CA ASP A 47 -4.78 6.56 7.46
C ASP A 47 -3.45 5.81 7.36
N GLN A 48 -3.33 4.82 6.48
CA GLN A 48 -2.06 4.19 6.13
C GLN A 48 -1.07 5.19 5.55
N LEU A 49 -1.52 6.08 4.65
CA LEU A 49 -0.68 7.17 4.15
C LEU A 49 -0.18 8.08 5.28
N ALA A 50 -1.05 8.44 6.24
CA ALA A 50 -0.67 9.27 7.37
C ALA A 50 0.42 8.60 8.24
N ARG A 51 0.30 7.29 8.49
CA ARG A 51 1.30 6.51 9.23
C ARG A 51 2.62 6.38 8.47
N LEU A 52 2.58 6.09 7.17
CA LEU A 52 3.77 6.05 6.28
C LEU A 52 4.60 7.33 6.36
N ILE A 53 3.94 8.47 6.46
CA ILE A 53 4.63 9.75 6.55
C ILE A 53 4.97 10.17 7.99
N GLY A 54 4.60 9.38 9.00
CA GLY A 54 4.79 9.69 10.41
C GLY A 54 4.05 10.97 10.82
N ARG A 55 2.82 11.17 10.31
CA ARG A 55 2.03 12.39 10.51
C ARG A 55 0.59 12.07 10.88
N THR A 56 -0.17 13.11 11.19
CA THR A 56 -1.58 13.00 11.57
C THR A 56 -2.47 12.64 10.36
N PRO A 57 -3.66 12.06 10.59
CA PRO A 57 -4.65 11.82 9.53
C PRO A 57 -5.02 13.09 8.74
N ARG A 58 -4.98 14.26 9.38
CA ARG A 58 -5.20 15.55 8.71
C ARG A 58 -4.13 15.80 7.64
N THR A 59 -2.86 15.52 7.95
CA THR A 59 -1.76 15.65 6.99
C THR A 59 -1.89 14.65 5.84
N GLY A 60 -2.30 13.41 6.13
CA GLY A 60 -2.59 12.39 5.11
C GLY A 60 -3.68 12.86 4.14
N ARG A 61 -4.79 13.41 4.66
CA ARG A 61 -5.87 14.00 3.85
C ARG A 61 -5.38 15.17 2.98
N TRP A 62 -4.59 16.08 3.56
CA TRP A 62 -4.01 17.20 2.81
C TRP A 62 -3.13 16.72 1.65
N LEU A 63 -2.27 15.71 1.89
CA LEU A 63 -1.38 15.15 0.87
C LEU A 63 -2.18 14.45 -0.24
N ARG A 64 -3.18 13.63 0.12
CA ARG A 64 -4.13 13.03 -0.83
C ARG A 64 -4.77 14.11 -1.72
N ASP A 65 -5.29 15.20 -1.13
CA ASP A 65 -6.00 16.24 -1.88
C ASP A 65 -5.05 17.04 -2.77
N ARG A 66 -3.80 17.23 -2.35
CA ARG A 66 -2.73 17.79 -3.17
C ARG A 66 -2.47 16.91 -4.41
N TRP A 67 -2.32 15.60 -4.23
CA TRP A 67 -2.08 14.67 -5.33
C TRP A 67 -3.32 14.49 -6.24
N ARG A 68 -4.52 14.55 -5.67
CA ARG A 68 -5.76 14.55 -6.48
C ARG A 68 -5.85 15.78 -7.38
N ARG A 69 -5.54 16.98 -6.88
CA ARG A 69 -5.49 18.21 -7.69
C ARG A 69 -4.43 18.14 -8.79
N ALA A 70 -3.33 17.42 -8.55
CA ALA A 70 -2.31 17.16 -9.56
C ALA A 70 -2.73 16.08 -10.58
N GLY A 71 -3.84 15.39 -10.36
CA GLY A 71 -4.30 14.28 -11.18
C GLY A 71 -3.48 13.00 -11.03
N TRP A 72 -2.67 12.87 -9.96
CA TRP A 72 -1.81 11.69 -9.77
C TRP A 72 -2.53 10.53 -9.09
N VAL A 73 -3.49 10.83 -8.22
CA VAL A 73 -4.30 9.82 -7.53
C VAL A 73 -5.79 10.12 -7.64
N GLU A 74 -6.58 9.06 -7.58
CA GLU A 74 -7.99 9.10 -7.24
C GLU A 74 -8.17 8.61 -5.81
N SER A 75 -9.29 9.02 -5.17
CA SER A 75 -9.61 8.57 -3.81
C SER A 75 -11.11 8.56 -3.59
N ARG A 76 -11.59 7.45 -3.01
CA ARG A 76 -12.97 7.30 -2.53
C ARG A 76 -13.07 6.18 -1.50
N GLN A 77 -14.21 6.10 -0.81
CA GLN A 77 -14.59 4.90 -0.07
C GLN A 77 -14.98 3.80 -1.07
N LEU A 78 -14.51 2.59 -0.85
CA LEU A 78 -14.82 1.41 -1.68
C LEU A 78 -15.95 0.59 -1.09
N THR A 79 -16.21 0.73 0.21
CA THR A 79 -17.32 0.08 0.96
C THR A 79 -18.07 1.13 1.77
N ALA A 80 -19.35 0.89 2.07
CA ALA A 80 -20.24 1.88 2.68
C ALA A 80 -19.75 2.44 4.04
N ALA A 81 -19.07 1.61 4.85
CA ALA A 81 -18.56 1.99 6.18
C ALA A 81 -17.02 1.91 6.27
N GLY A 82 -16.32 1.68 5.15
CA GLY A 82 -14.88 1.51 5.13
C GLY A 82 -14.10 2.82 5.05
N PRO A 83 -12.76 2.73 5.14
CA PRO A 83 -11.88 3.87 5.00
C PRO A 83 -11.88 4.42 3.56
N SER A 84 -11.39 5.65 3.41
CA SER A 84 -11.09 6.19 2.08
C SER A 84 -9.78 5.63 1.56
N PHE A 85 -9.83 4.95 0.42
CA PHE A 85 -8.67 4.48 -0.32
C PHE A 85 -8.17 5.54 -1.28
N LEU A 86 -6.89 5.46 -1.63
CA LEU A 86 -6.30 6.20 -2.73
C LEU A 86 -5.45 5.26 -3.59
N TRP A 87 -5.49 5.46 -4.91
CA TRP A 87 -4.77 4.67 -5.91
C TRP A 87 -4.27 5.57 -7.03
N LEU A 88 -3.29 5.08 -7.79
CA LEU A 88 -2.69 5.83 -8.88
C LEU A 88 -3.64 5.96 -10.08
N THR A 89 -3.69 7.15 -10.68
CA THR A 89 -4.18 7.36 -12.05
C THR A 89 -3.11 6.94 -13.06
N ARG A 90 -3.43 6.98 -14.36
CA ARG A 90 -2.41 6.81 -15.42
C ARG A 90 -1.30 7.87 -15.33
N ALA A 91 -1.65 9.11 -14.98
CA ALA A 91 -0.67 10.19 -14.78
C ALA A 91 0.19 9.90 -13.55
N GLY A 92 -0.43 9.46 -12.43
CA GLY A 92 0.29 9.07 -11.23
C GLY A 92 1.24 7.90 -11.44
N THR A 93 0.83 6.88 -12.21
CA THR A 93 1.68 5.73 -12.56
C THR A 93 2.94 6.19 -13.31
N ARG A 94 2.79 7.11 -14.27
CA ARG A 94 3.94 7.68 -15.01
C ARG A 94 4.85 8.51 -14.11
N VAL A 95 4.27 9.38 -13.30
CA VAL A 95 5.01 10.28 -12.38
C VAL A 95 5.77 9.49 -11.33
N ALA A 96 5.17 8.40 -10.81
CA ALA A 96 5.82 7.49 -9.88
C ALA A 96 6.93 6.64 -10.51
N GLY A 97 7.02 6.57 -11.83
CA GLY A 97 7.87 5.58 -12.51
C GLY A 97 7.46 4.14 -12.19
N SER A 98 6.17 3.92 -11.89
CA SER A 98 5.67 2.60 -11.50
C SER A 98 5.67 1.66 -12.71
N PRO A 99 6.25 0.44 -12.59
CA PRO A 99 6.28 -0.53 -13.66
C PRO A 99 4.95 -1.29 -13.83
N PHE A 100 3.95 -0.97 -13.00
CA PHE A 100 2.69 -1.70 -12.94
C PHE A 100 1.57 -0.97 -13.68
N ARG A 101 0.62 -1.74 -14.21
CA ARG A 101 -0.60 -1.17 -14.81
C ARG A 101 -1.42 -0.44 -13.75
N THR A 102 -2.12 0.61 -14.16
CA THR A 102 -3.09 1.31 -13.30
C THR A 102 -4.15 0.33 -12.80
N TRP A 103 -4.35 0.29 -11.50
CA TRP A 103 -5.37 -0.56 -10.89
C TRP A 103 -6.77 0.04 -11.09
N ARG A 104 -7.76 -0.85 -11.27
CA ARG A 104 -9.18 -0.47 -11.25
C ARG A 104 -9.76 -0.88 -9.91
N PRO A 105 -10.35 0.06 -9.14
CA PRO A 105 -10.89 -0.23 -7.81
C PRO A 105 -11.92 -1.35 -7.83
N ASN A 106 -11.73 -2.30 -6.91
CA ASN A 106 -12.64 -3.41 -6.67
C ASN A 106 -12.94 -3.48 -5.16
N ALA A 107 -14.19 -3.25 -4.79
CA ALA A 107 -14.64 -3.27 -3.39
C ALA A 107 -14.40 -4.62 -2.71
N ALA A 108 -14.53 -5.73 -3.45
CA ALA A 108 -14.30 -7.07 -2.90
C ALA A 108 -12.85 -7.30 -2.46
N LEU A 109 -11.88 -6.56 -3.00
CA LEU A 109 -10.47 -6.67 -2.65
C LEU A 109 -10.03 -5.62 -1.62
N ALA A 110 -10.88 -4.65 -1.28
CA ALA A 110 -10.50 -3.50 -0.47
C ALA A 110 -9.92 -3.91 0.89
N SER A 111 -10.62 -4.75 1.64
CA SER A 111 -10.17 -5.22 2.96
C SER A 111 -8.88 -6.03 2.89
N HIS A 112 -8.72 -6.84 1.84
CA HIS A 112 -7.50 -7.62 1.64
C HIS A 112 -6.30 -6.71 1.33
N ILE A 113 -6.45 -5.75 0.41
CA ILE A 113 -5.41 -4.76 0.08
C ILE A 113 -5.01 -3.95 1.33
N GLU A 114 -5.98 -3.52 2.12
CA GLU A 114 -5.73 -2.83 3.39
C GLU A 114 -4.92 -3.72 4.33
N ALA A 115 -5.31 -4.99 4.49
CA ALA A 115 -4.66 -5.93 5.39
C ALA A 115 -3.22 -6.25 4.97
N VAL A 116 -2.97 -6.52 3.70
CA VAL A 116 -1.60 -6.74 3.18
C VAL A 116 -0.74 -5.49 3.39
N THR A 117 -1.31 -4.30 3.20
CA THR A 117 -0.59 -3.04 3.47
C THR A 117 -0.26 -2.87 4.96
N GLU A 118 -1.15 -3.30 5.88
CA GLU A 118 -0.85 -3.28 7.32
C GLU A 118 0.37 -4.13 7.68
N VAL A 119 0.44 -5.34 7.13
CA VAL A 119 1.59 -6.24 7.33
C VAL A 119 2.86 -5.62 6.77
N ARG A 120 2.79 -5.01 5.58
CA ARG A 120 3.92 -4.29 4.97
C ARG A 120 4.41 -3.15 5.87
N LEU A 121 3.52 -2.28 6.34
CA LEU A 121 3.88 -1.16 7.19
C LEU A 121 4.61 -1.62 8.46
N LEU A 122 4.14 -2.70 9.06
CA LEU A 122 4.77 -3.27 10.23
C LEU A 122 6.15 -3.86 9.89
N SER A 123 6.26 -4.58 8.79
CA SER A 123 7.53 -5.13 8.29
C SER A 123 8.57 -4.04 8.04
N GLU A 124 8.19 -2.97 7.33
CA GLU A 124 9.09 -1.84 7.04
C GLU A 124 9.48 -1.07 8.31
N GLN A 125 8.54 -0.88 9.25
CA GLN A 125 8.80 -0.23 10.54
C GLN A 125 9.85 -0.97 11.37
N HIS A 126 9.90 -2.29 11.27
CA HIS A 126 10.83 -3.14 12.01
C HIS A 126 12.08 -3.54 11.20
N GLY A 127 12.22 -3.05 9.98
CA GLY A 127 13.39 -3.31 9.15
C GLY A 127 13.59 -4.80 8.83
N LEU A 128 12.51 -5.56 8.66
CA LEU A 128 12.56 -7.03 8.54
C LEU A 128 13.13 -7.52 7.21
N GLY A 129 13.34 -6.65 6.24
CA GLY A 129 13.90 -6.97 4.93
C GLY A 129 13.24 -6.18 3.80
N LEU A 130 13.58 -6.54 2.56
CA LEU A 130 13.02 -5.90 1.38
C LEU A 130 11.66 -6.52 1.03
N TRP A 131 10.61 -5.68 1.03
CA TRP A 131 9.26 -6.08 0.62
C TRP A 131 9.14 -6.19 -0.90
N VAL A 132 8.78 -7.38 -1.39
CA VAL A 132 8.48 -7.67 -2.80
C VAL A 132 6.98 -7.97 -2.91
N CYS A 133 6.22 -7.06 -3.49
CA CYS A 133 4.77 -7.20 -3.60
C CYS A 133 4.35 -8.27 -4.62
N GLU A 134 3.12 -8.81 -4.49
CA GLU A 134 2.53 -9.77 -5.44
C GLU A 134 2.67 -9.32 -6.90
N ARG A 135 2.46 -8.03 -7.18
CA ARG A 135 2.58 -7.47 -8.55
C ARG A 135 3.98 -7.61 -9.13
N ALA A 136 5.01 -7.49 -8.30
CA ALA A 136 6.41 -7.68 -8.73
C ALA A 136 6.70 -9.16 -8.94
N LEU A 137 6.20 -10.03 -8.06
CA LEU A 137 6.31 -11.49 -8.20
C LEU A 137 5.63 -11.97 -9.49
N ALA A 138 4.38 -11.53 -9.74
CA ALA A 138 3.65 -11.86 -10.96
C ALA A 138 4.39 -11.41 -12.23
N LYS A 139 5.03 -10.24 -12.18
CA LYS A 139 5.80 -9.74 -13.32
C LYS A 139 7.05 -10.57 -13.59
N SER A 140 7.77 -11.01 -12.56
CA SER A 140 8.96 -11.86 -12.73
C SER A 140 8.62 -13.24 -13.26
N LEU A 141 7.47 -13.81 -12.88
CA LEU A 141 7.03 -15.12 -13.37
C LEU A 141 6.52 -15.11 -14.82
N CYS A 142 5.98 -13.99 -15.31
CA CYS A 142 5.56 -13.88 -16.72
C CYS A 142 6.69 -14.18 -17.72
N PHE A 143 7.95 -14.18 -17.26
CA PHE A 143 9.12 -14.50 -18.09
C PHE A 143 9.68 -15.90 -17.87
N ALA A 144 9.19 -16.64 -16.86
CA ALA A 144 9.89 -17.85 -16.41
C ALA A 144 9.15 -19.19 -16.57
N THR A 145 7.81 -19.27 -16.48
CA THR A 145 7.13 -20.58 -16.53
C THR A 145 5.61 -20.50 -16.72
N PRO A 146 4.98 -21.44 -17.48
CA PRO A 146 3.53 -21.51 -17.67
C PRO A 146 2.75 -22.13 -16.49
N VAL A 147 3.42 -22.57 -15.42
CA VAL A 147 2.78 -23.21 -14.28
C VAL A 147 2.15 -22.14 -13.38
N ARG A 148 0.84 -22.27 -13.13
CA ARG A 148 0.10 -21.47 -12.16
C ARG A 148 0.48 -21.85 -10.73
N ALA A 149 1.70 -21.56 -10.31
CA ALA A 149 2.07 -21.57 -8.90
C ALA A 149 1.26 -20.49 -8.17
N HIS A 150 0.80 -20.77 -6.96
CA HIS A 150 0.21 -19.74 -6.12
C HIS A 150 1.26 -18.68 -5.78
N LEU A 151 0.90 -17.42 -6.01
CA LEU A 151 1.75 -16.31 -5.59
C LEU A 151 1.32 -15.86 -4.21
N PRO A 152 2.23 -15.75 -3.23
CA PRO A 152 1.91 -15.12 -1.97
C PRO A 152 1.60 -13.63 -2.17
N ASP A 153 0.89 -13.04 -1.22
CA ASP A 153 0.56 -11.62 -1.22
C ASP A 153 1.82 -10.72 -1.24
N ALA A 154 2.91 -11.22 -0.65
CA ALA A 154 4.25 -10.63 -0.77
C ALA A 154 5.35 -11.63 -0.40
N VAL A 155 6.58 -11.24 -0.67
CA VAL A 155 7.79 -11.87 -0.15
C VAL A 155 8.64 -10.82 0.55
N ILE A 156 9.15 -11.14 1.74
CA ILE A 156 10.18 -10.35 2.40
C ILE A 156 11.51 -11.02 2.11
N ALA A 157 12.38 -10.33 1.36
CA ALA A 157 13.74 -10.79 1.11
C ALA A 157 14.64 -10.32 2.25
N THR A 158 15.24 -11.25 2.97
CA THR A 158 16.15 -11.02 4.09
C THR A 158 17.56 -11.50 3.74
N GLY A 159 18.55 -11.22 4.61
CA GLY A 159 19.89 -11.80 4.48
C GLY A 159 19.91 -13.33 4.61
N ASP A 160 18.93 -13.91 5.34
CA ASP A 160 18.85 -15.33 5.69
C ASP A 160 17.84 -16.11 4.82
N GLY A 161 17.29 -15.49 3.77
CA GLY A 161 16.35 -16.15 2.87
C GLY A 161 15.09 -15.34 2.56
N ARG A 162 14.05 -16.04 2.10
CA ARG A 162 12.78 -15.44 1.64
C ARG A 162 11.64 -15.86 2.56
N ILE A 163 10.89 -14.90 3.05
CA ILE A 163 9.69 -15.11 3.85
C ILE A 163 8.47 -14.85 2.97
N ALA A 164 7.67 -15.88 2.66
CA ALA A 164 6.37 -15.67 2.04
C ALA A 164 5.39 -15.07 3.04
N VAL A 165 4.64 -14.06 2.61
CA VAL A 165 3.59 -13.42 3.41
C VAL A 165 2.25 -13.71 2.76
N GLU A 166 1.31 -14.24 3.54
CA GLU A 166 -0.08 -14.50 3.13
C GLU A 166 -1.04 -13.91 4.15
N VAL A 167 -2.12 -13.29 3.68
CA VAL A 167 -3.14 -12.68 4.52
C VAL A 167 -4.51 -13.27 4.20
N GLU A 168 -5.13 -13.95 5.15
CA GLU A 168 -6.42 -14.61 4.99
C GLU A 168 -7.50 -13.97 5.89
N LEU A 169 -8.43 -13.29 5.25
CA LEU A 169 -9.55 -12.64 5.95
C LEU A 169 -10.83 -13.46 5.91
N THR A 170 -10.89 -14.51 5.07
CA THR A 170 -12.08 -15.32 4.82
C THR A 170 -11.77 -16.79 4.92
N LEU A 171 -12.76 -17.59 5.31
CA LEU A 171 -12.61 -19.04 5.43
C LEU A 171 -12.57 -19.68 4.02
N LYS A 172 -11.44 -20.27 3.68
CA LYS A 172 -11.32 -21.18 2.52
C LYS A 172 -11.59 -22.63 2.92
N SER A 173 -11.83 -23.50 1.94
CA SER A 173 -11.96 -24.94 2.22
C SER A 173 -10.65 -25.50 2.81
N ARG A 174 -10.79 -26.58 3.63
CA ARG A 174 -9.62 -27.26 4.24
C ARG A 174 -8.62 -27.67 3.17
N ALA A 175 -9.08 -28.36 2.14
CA ALA A 175 -8.21 -28.85 1.05
C ALA A 175 -7.44 -27.73 0.35
N ARG A 176 -8.07 -26.56 0.16
CA ARG A 176 -7.41 -25.40 -0.44
C ARG A 176 -6.35 -24.80 0.48
N LEU A 177 -6.63 -24.73 1.80
CA LEU A 177 -5.65 -24.24 2.78
C LEU A 177 -4.46 -25.19 2.88
N GLU A 178 -4.70 -26.50 2.94
CA GLU A 178 -3.63 -27.53 2.97
C GLU A 178 -2.74 -27.45 1.72
N ALA A 179 -3.33 -27.39 0.53
CA ALA A 179 -2.59 -27.25 -0.72
C ALA A 179 -1.74 -25.99 -0.75
N LEU A 180 -2.30 -24.85 -0.29
CA LEU A 180 -1.61 -23.58 -0.22
C LEU A 180 -0.43 -23.61 0.76
N LEU A 181 -0.64 -24.13 1.97
CA LEU A 181 0.41 -24.25 2.99
C LEU A 181 1.52 -25.19 2.54
N LEU A 182 1.17 -26.31 1.88
CA LEU A 182 2.15 -27.24 1.30
C LEU A 182 3.03 -26.55 0.24
N GLU A 183 2.42 -25.80 -0.67
CA GLU A 183 3.13 -25.09 -1.74
C GLU A 183 4.06 -24.02 -1.16
N LEU A 184 3.54 -23.17 -0.27
CA LEU A 184 4.34 -22.12 0.36
C LEU A 184 5.47 -22.67 1.23
N GLY A 185 5.20 -23.70 2.05
CA GLY A 185 6.22 -24.31 2.92
C GLY A 185 7.34 -24.99 2.13
N ARG A 186 7.07 -25.51 0.93
CA ARG A 186 8.07 -26.09 0.02
C ARG A 186 8.93 -25.02 -0.67
N ASP A 187 8.31 -23.89 -1.09
CA ASP A 187 8.93 -22.97 -2.05
C ASP A 187 9.63 -21.77 -1.36
N TYR A 188 9.43 -21.59 -0.04
CA TYR A 188 9.99 -20.48 0.73
C TYR A 188 10.69 -20.96 2.00
N ASP A 189 11.71 -20.23 2.42
CA ASP A 189 12.49 -20.54 3.62
C ASP A 189 11.65 -20.38 4.90
N ARG A 190 10.74 -19.41 4.91
CA ARG A 190 9.74 -19.18 5.97
C ARG A 190 8.41 -18.74 5.35
N VAL A 191 7.32 -18.99 6.08
CA VAL A 191 5.97 -18.54 5.72
C VAL A 191 5.35 -17.85 6.92
N TRP A 192 4.94 -16.62 6.74
CA TRP A 192 4.12 -15.87 7.70
C TRP A 192 2.70 -15.79 7.18
N TYR A 193 1.81 -16.50 7.84
CA TYR A 193 0.42 -16.58 7.49
C TYR A 193 -0.41 -15.76 8.48
N PHE A 194 -0.93 -14.62 8.05
CA PHE A 194 -1.78 -13.75 8.88
C PHE A 194 -3.24 -14.07 8.63
N ALA A 195 -4.00 -14.32 9.69
CA ALA A 195 -5.41 -14.64 9.56
C ALA A 195 -6.27 -13.96 10.63
N VAL A 196 -7.55 -13.76 10.34
CA VAL A 196 -8.49 -13.31 11.37
C VAL A 196 -8.46 -14.27 12.55
N PRO A 197 -8.64 -13.79 13.81
CA PRO A 197 -8.43 -14.61 15.01
C PRO A 197 -9.21 -15.92 15.02
N SER A 198 -10.41 -15.96 14.45
CA SER A 198 -11.24 -17.15 14.34
C SER A 198 -10.66 -18.27 13.47
N LEU A 199 -9.77 -17.95 12.54
CA LEU A 199 -9.13 -18.93 11.65
C LEU A 199 -7.78 -19.42 12.16
N VAL A 200 -7.13 -18.69 13.06
CA VAL A 200 -5.79 -18.99 13.57
C VAL A 200 -5.65 -20.40 14.15
N PRO A 201 -6.57 -20.91 15.04
CA PRO A 201 -6.43 -22.26 15.60
C PRO A 201 -6.42 -23.32 14.50
N ARG A 202 -7.35 -23.24 13.55
CA ARG A 202 -7.45 -24.18 12.44
C ARG A 202 -6.21 -24.16 11.54
N LEU A 203 -5.70 -22.98 11.22
CA LEU A 203 -4.49 -22.85 10.39
C LEU A 203 -3.25 -23.41 11.09
N ARG A 204 -3.13 -23.21 12.41
CA ARG A 204 -2.05 -23.80 13.21
C ARG A 204 -2.12 -25.33 13.25
N GLU A 205 -3.33 -25.89 13.42
CA GLU A 205 -3.53 -27.35 13.33
C GLU A 205 -3.11 -27.89 11.97
N LEU A 206 -3.53 -27.23 10.87
CA LEU A 206 -3.15 -27.61 9.53
C LEU A 206 -1.63 -27.50 9.32
N ALA A 207 -1.01 -26.39 9.71
CA ALA A 207 0.43 -26.20 9.57
C ALA A 207 1.23 -27.23 10.37
N ALA A 208 0.79 -27.57 11.59
CA ALA A 208 1.46 -28.58 12.42
C ALA A 208 1.35 -30.02 11.85
N ALA A 209 0.35 -30.29 11.02
CA ALA A 209 0.19 -31.58 10.35
C ALA A 209 1.04 -31.74 9.09
N LEU A 210 1.70 -30.67 8.62
CA LEU A 210 2.53 -30.67 7.44
C LEU A 210 3.98 -31.07 7.76
N PRO A 211 4.74 -31.58 6.77
CA PRO A 211 6.15 -31.94 6.98
C PRO A 211 7.07 -30.73 7.20
N TRP A 212 6.56 -29.51 7.00
CA TRP A 212 7.31 -28.27 7.08
C TRP A 212 7.18 -27.62 8.47
N GLN A 213 8.30 -27.18 9.05
CA GLN A 213 8.34 -26.49 10.35
C GLN A 213 8.58 -24.97 10.17
N ASN A 214 8.50 -24.48 8.94
CA ASN A 214 8.82 -23.10 8.56
C ASN A 214 7.58 -22.19 8.44
N ILE A 215 6.39 -22.66 8.85
CA ILE A 215 5.12 -21.92 8.74
C ILE A 215 4.71 -21.37 10.10
N ALA A 216 4.69 -20.05 10.21
CA ALA A 216 4.20 -19.35 11.40
C ALA A 216 2.83 -18.70 11.11
N VAL A 217 1.82 -19.01 11.95
CA VAL A 217 0.47 -18.46 11.82
C VAL A 217 0.23 -17.39 12.89
N HIS A 218 -0.04 -16.18 12.43
CA HIS A 218 -0.24 -14.99 13.24
C HIS A 218 -1.67 -14.45 13.16
N PRO A 219 -2.22 -13.88 14.23
CA PRO A 219 -3.51 -13.20 14.16
C PRO A 219 -3.38 -11.88 13.37
N TYR A 220 -4.42 -11.57 12.58
CA TYR A 220 -4.62 -10.25 11.99
C TYR A 220 -5.65 -9.45 12.82
N PRO A 221 -5.46 -8.17 13.12
CA PRO A 221 -4.32 -7.31 12.70
C PRO A 221 -2.99 -7.73 13.38
N PRO A 222 -1.88 -7.55 12.66
CA PRO A 222 -0.57 -7.99 13.12
C PRO A 222 -0.10 -7.16 14.32
N ARG A 223 0.64 -7.80 15.24
CA ARG A 223 1.31 -7.15 16.37
C ARG A 223 2.81 -7.26 16.21
N ALA A 224 3.55 -6.22 16.59
CA ALA A 224 5.01 -6.19 16.49
C ALA A 224 5.69 -7.42 17.11
N ALA A 225 5.26 -7.82 18.30
CA ALA A 225 5.80 -9.00 19.00
C ALA A 225 5.66 -10.31 18.21
N ALA A 226 4.74 -10.39 17.25
CA ALA A 226 4.51 -11.59 16.47
C ALA A 226 5.50 -11.74 15.29
N LEU A 227 6.24 -10.69 14.95
CA LEU A 227 7.18 -10.69 13.82
C LEU A 227 8.65 -10.79 14.25
N ILE A 228 8.93 -10.62 15.54
CA ILE A 228 10.28 -10.56 16.10
C ILE A 228 10.62 -11.87 16.84
N ALA A 229 9.62 -12.69 17.11
CA ALA A 229 9.76 -14.01 17.75
C ALA A 229 10.03 -15.08 16.70
#